data_9226b56f3d26b56607bb278b9181655d
#
_entry.id   9226b56f3d26b56607bb278b9181655d
#
_cell.length_a   1.000
_cell.length_b   1.000
_cell.length_c   1.000
_cell.angle_alpha   90.00
_cell.angle_beta   90.00
_cell.angle_gamma   90.00
#
_symmetry.space_group_name_H-M   'P 1'
#
loop_
_entity.id
_entity.type
_entity.pdbx_description
1 polymer ?
#
loop_
_entity_poly.entity_id
_entity_poly.type
_entity_poly.pdbx_seq_one_letter_code
_entity_poly.pdbx_strand_id
1 'polypeptide(L)'
;MGDWDSTILSGPEGEDWRVPVSELTSRLERLAQALRVAALPGALIQHPVDLYYFAGGRQDGSLYVPAEGTDGDGPVFFVRRSLKRARFEAGADNAPFQLEPFPRLREFADVLKARGASGAPGLQFGELPSSFAQRFSSALSSLGECKDVTGIIHRLREVKSPWEQEQMAYGAEVQYRMFEAVSQLGGEGVSELDLVAAAEAISRSEGFGGQVQMRRFPLECNRGVIVSGRAGGVPSFFDSAVGGSGPHPLAGMGSGFNKIRPHEPVLVDLVHVHRGYVVDMTRMFSLGSLSQEWHQRLEDMIAVKDTVVGVLDEGGLCSDAWLEGQALAHELGHEEHLMGMKPDQSKFLGHSVGLQLDESPVVAAGFDRPLPVGGTMAIEPKLVYAEGSIGSEDTWIRDEEGMRPVTADGAWPWLTEW
;
A
#
# COMPACT_ATOMS: atom_id res chain seq x y z
N MET A 1 37.17 7.07 -4.99
CA MET A 1 35.90 7.10 -4.23
C MET A 1 35.91 5.84 -3.39
N GLY A 2 35.86 5.97 -2.06
CA GLY A 2 35.81 4.81 -1.16
C GLY A 2 34.61 3.91 -1.45
N ASP A 3 34.70 2.66 -1.09
CA ASP A 3 33.55 1.77 -1.16
C ASP A 3 32.52 2.18 -0.11
N TRP A 4 31.25 2.13 -0.46
CA TRP A 4 30.18 2.33 0.49
C TRP A 4 30.10 1.09 1.38
N ASP A 5 30.07 1.30 2.68
CA ASP A 5 29.83 0.26 3.65
C ASP A 5 28.35 0.20 4.06
N SER A 6 27.98 -0.80 4.82
CA SER A 6 26.59 -1.04 5.23
C SER A 6 25.98 0.11 6.03
N THR A 7 26.82 1.00 6.63
CA THR A 7 26.33 2.11 7.47
C THR A 7 25.59 3.19 6.67
N ILE A 8 25.72 3.20 5.34
CA ILE A 8 25.05 4.19 4.47
C ILE A 8 23.53 3.97 4.42
N LEU A 9 23.06 2.74 4.57
CA LEU A 9 21.63 2.37 4.63
C LEU A 9 21.35 1.60 5.92
N SER A 10 21.80 2.15 7.04
CA SER A 10 21.50 1.61 8.36
C SER A 10 20.27 2.28 8.96
N GLY A 11 19.47 1.50 9.65
CA GLY A 11 18.37 1.98 10.47
C GLY A 11 18.83 2.61 11.79
N PRO A 12 17.87 3.03 12.64
CA PRO A 12 18.16 3.73 13.89
C PRO A 12 19.04 2.95 14.85
N GLU A 13 18.97 1.63 14.84
CA GLU A 13 19.74 0.72 15.70
C GLU A 13 21.01 0.19 15.02
N GLY A 14 21.33 0.67 13.82
CA GLY A 14 22.50 0.25 13.03
C GLY A 14 22.27 -1.00 12.18
N GLU A 15 21.03 -1.49 12.11
CA GLU A 15 20.63 -2.64 11.29
C GLU A 15 20.65 -2.31 9.78
N ASP A 16 20.89 -3.31 8.96
CA ASP A 16 20.91 -3.15 7.50
C ASP A 16 19.48 -2.97 6.95
N TRP A 17 19.22 -1.82 6.33
CA TRP A 17 17.91 -1.50 5.73
C TRP A 17 17.75 -1.92 4.28
N ARG A 18 18.72 -2.59 3.70
CA ARG A 18 18.56 -3.17 2.36
C ARG A 18 17.59 -4.37 2.41
N VAL A 19 16.91 -4.61 1.29
CA VAL A 19 16.12 -5.84 1.14
C VAL A 19 17.08 -7.04 1.18
N PRO A 20 16.81 -8.09 1.97
CA PRO A 20 17.66 -9.27 2.02
C PRO A 20 17.83 -9.92 0.64
N VAL A 21 19.03 -10.38 0.33
CA VAL A 21 19.30 -11.05 -0.96
C VAL A 21 18.44 -12.29 -1.14
N SER A 22 18.15 -13.01 -0.06
CA SER A 22 17.25 -14.18 -0.08
C SER A 22 15.83 -13.80 -0.54
N GLU A 23 15.31 -12.64 -0.10
CA GLU A 23 14.03 -12.13 -0.57
C GLU A 23 14.05 -11.82 -2.06
N LEU A 24 15.08 -11.09 -2.53
CA LEU A 24 15.21 -10.77 -3.95
C LEU A 24 15.30 -12.05 -4.81
N THR A 25 16.08 -13.03 -4.37
CA THR A 25 16.22 -14.33 -5.05
C THR A 25 14.86 -15.04 -5.16
N SER A 26 14.17 -15.19 -4.02
CA SER A 26 12.86 -15.85 -3.97
C SER A 26 11.82 -15.16 -4.87
N ARG A 27 11.79 -13.81 -4.86
CA ARG A 27 10.87 -13.04 -5.70
C ARG A 27 11.14 -13.21 -7.19
N LEU A 28 12.41 -13.22 -7.60
CA LEU A 28 12.81 -13.45 -8.99
C LEU A 28 12.45 -14.88 -9.46
N GLU A 29 12.65 -15.89 -8.62
CA GLU A 29 12.28 -17.27 -8.91
C GLU A 29 10.76 -17.45 -9.06
N ARG A 30 9.97 -16.83 -8.15
CA ARG A 30 8.51 -16.82 -8.24
C ARG A 30 8.03 -16.13 -9.53
N LEU A 31 8.66 -15.01 -9.92
CA LEU A 31 8.34 -14.34 -11.18
C LEU A 31 8.65 -15.22 -12.38
N ALA A 32 9.84 -15.83 -12.44
CA ALA A 32 10.22 -16.73 -13.52
C ALA A 32 9.26 -17.92 -13.64
N GLN A 33 8.83 -18.50 -12.52
CA GLN A 33 7.82 -19.57 -12.52
C GLN A 33 6.47 -19.08 -13.07
N ALA A 34 6.00 -17.90 -12.65
CA ALA A 34 4.75 -17.33 -13.13
C ALA A 34 4.81 -17.02 -14.64
N LEU A 35 5.95 -16.56 -15.14
CA LEU A 35 6.18 -16.34 -16.57
C LEU A 35 6.12 -17.64 -17.37
N ARG A 36 6.72 -18.73 -16.88
CA ARG A 36 6.60 -20.06 -17.50
C ARG A 36 5.15 -20.54 -17.60
N VAL A 37 4.38 -20.40 -16.51
CA VAL A 37 2.95 -20.75 -16.48
C VAL A 37 2.14 -19.92 -17.49
N ALA A 38 2.50 -18.65 -17.65
CA ALA A 38 1.86 -17.75 -18.62
C ALA A 38 2.39 -17.90 -20.07
N ALA A 39 3.32 -18.83 -20.32
CA ALA A 39 4.01 -19.01 -21.59
C ALA A 39 4.62 -17.69 -22.14
N LEU A 40 5.26 -16.92 -21.26
CA LEU A 40 5.98 -15.70 -21.58
C LEU A 40 7.49 -15.96 -21.54
N PRO A 41 8.27 -15.44 -22.50
CA PRO A 41 9.71 -15.68 -22.54
C PRO A 41 10.51 -14.94 -21.47
N GLY A 42 9.92 -13.93 -20.86
CA GLY A 42 10.54 -13.11 -19.83
C GLY A 42 9.69 -11.89 -19.50
N ALA A 43 10.15 -11.09 -18.56
CA ALA A 43 9.55 -9.80 -18.19
C ALA A 43 10.61 -8.71 -18.13
N LEU A 44 10.21 -7.48 -18.45
CA LEU A 44 11.03 -6.28 -18.31
C LEU A 44 10.37 -5.37 -17.25
N ILE A 45 10.94 -5.35 -16.07
CA ILE A 45 10.43 -4.59 -14.94
C ILE A 45 11.00 -3.17 -14.97
N GLN A 46 10.13 -2.17 -14.90
CA GLN A 46 10.49 -0.75 -15.05
C GLN A 46 9.75 0.17 -14.08
N HIS A 47 8.61 -0.27 -13.55
CA HIS A 47 7.86 0.49 -12.55
C HIS A 47 8.69 0.60 -11.25
N PRO A 48 8.84 1.80 -10.65
CA PRO A 48 9.75 2.01 -9.52
C PRO A 48 9.48 1.17 -8.29
N VAL A 49 8.20 0.91 -7.95
CA VAL A 49 7.83 0.07 -6.80
C VAL A 49 8.24 -1.37 -7.06
N ASP A 50 8.03 -1.88 -8.27
CA ASP A 50 8.40 -3.24 -8.64
C ASP A 50 9.91 -3.40 -8.83
N LEU A 51 10.63 -2.36 -9.25
CA LEU A 51 12.10 -2.36 -9.19
C LEU A 51 12.60 -2.49 -7.75
N TYR A 52 11.98 -1.79 -6.79
CA TYR A 52 12.31 -2.00 -5.39
C TYR A 52 12.01 -3.44 -4.95
N TYR A 53 10.86 -3.99 -5.33
CA TYR A 53 10.45 -5.34 -4.98
C TYR A 53 11.41 -6.41 -5.50
N PHE A 54 11.84 -6.32 -6.77
CA PHE A 54 12.67 -7.35 -7.41
C PHE A 54 14.17 -7.07 -7.40
N ALA A 55 14.58 -5.81 -7.27
CA ALA A 55 15.99 -5.41 -7.35
C ALA A 55 16.53 -4.69 -6.10
N GLY A 56 15.71 -4.54 -5.04
CA GLY A 56 16.12 -3.91 -3.78
C GLY A 56 16.28 -2.40 -3.84
N GLY A 57 16.07 -1.78 -5.00
CA GLY A 57 16.19 -0.33 -5.19
C GLY A 57 15.46 0.15 -6.43
N ARG A 58 15.19 1.46 -6.52
CA ARG A 58 14.43 2.08 -7.62
C ARG A 58 15.31 2.89 -8.57
N GLN A 59 16.49 2.38 -8.93
CA GLN A 59 17.36 3.05 -9.88
C GLN A 59 16.71 3.14 -11.27
N ASP A 60 16.89 4.29 -11.97
CA ASP A 60 16.41 4.43 -13.34
C ASP A 60 17.05 3.37 -14.23
N GLY A 61 16.23 2.45 -14.73
CA GLY A 61 16.70 1.30 -15.49
C GLY A 61 15.59 0.33 -15.87
N SER A 62 15.99 -0.87 -16.24
CA SER A 62 15.10 -1.98 -16.59
C SER A 62 15.69 -3.30 -16.13
N LEU A 63 14.97 -4.02 -15.27
CA LEU A 63 15.34 -5.35 -14.86
C LEU A 63 14.70 -6.36 -15.82
N TYR A 64 15.52 -7.07 -16.60
CA TYR A 64 15.08 -8.20 -17.40
C TYR A 64 15.13 -9.46 -16.56
N VAL A 65 14.02 -10.19 -16.52
CA VAL A 65 13.91 -11.50 -15.86
C VAL A 65 13.48 -12.51 -16.92
N PRO A 66 14.35 -13.44 -17.33
CA PRO A 66 13.97 -14.51 -18.25
C PRO A 66 13.05 -15.53 -17.55
N ALA A 67 12.22 -16.23 -18.34
CA ALA A 67 11.35 -17.28 -17.79
C ALA A 67 12.13 -18.48 -17.25
N GLU A 68 13.33 -18.73 -17.73
CA GLU A 68 14.29 -19.72 -17.21
C GLU A 68 14.78 -19.39 -15.80
N GLY A 69 14.55 -18.15 -15.33
CA GLY A 69 14.94 -17.68 -14.02
C GLY A 69 16.43 -17.40 -13.91
N THR A 70 17.08 -17.99 -12.90
CA THR A 70 18.52 -17.83 -12.66
C THR A 70 19.38 -18.81 -13.46
N ASP A 71 18.76 -19.73 -14.21
CA ASP A 71 19.48 -20.64 -15.11
C ASP A 71 20.02 -19.86 -16.33
N GLY A 72 21.12 -20.31 -16.91
CA GLY A 72 21.78 -19.64 -18.04
C GLY A 72 22.43 -18.31 -17.62
N ASP A 73 22.19 -17.25 -18.42
CA ASP A 73 22.72 -15.90 -18.11
C ASP A 73 21.99 -15.19 -16.96
N GLY A 74 20.82 -15.71 -16.54
CA GLY A 74 20.01 -15.20 -15.43
C GLY A 74 19.44 -13.79 -15.63
N PRO A 75 18.83 -13.21 -14.59
CA PRO A 75 18.31 -11.85 -14.64
C PRO A 75 19.43 -10.81 -14.77
N VAL A 76 19.11 -9.69 -15.44
CA VAL A 76 20.03 -8.56 -15.58
C VAL A 76 19.34 -7.21 -15.36
N PHE A 77 19.92 -6.38 -14.53
CA PHE A 77 19.45 -5.02 -14.29
C PHE A 77 20.29 -4.02 -15.09
N PHE A 78 19.70 -3.47 -16.14
CA PHE A 78 20.27 -2.42 -16.97
C PHE A 78 20.02 -1.06 -16.32
N VAL A 79 21.07 -0.39 -15.87
CA VAL A 79 21.00 0.84 -15.08
C VAL A 79 21.47 2.05 -15.87
N ARG A 80 20.68 3.13 -15.89
CA ARG A 80 21.00 4.37 -16.65
C ARG A 80 21.98 5.28 -15.95
N ARG A 81 22.03 5.27 -14.63
CA ARG A 81 22.81 6.25 -13.86
C ARG A 81 23.95 5.63 -13.06
N SER A 82 23.69 5.14 -11.88
CA SER A 82 24.73 4.70 -10.94
C SER A 82 24.68 3.19 -10.75
N LEU A 83 25.52 2.46 -11.50
CA LEU A 83 25.74 1.03 -11.28
C LEU A 83 26.24 0.75 -9.85
N LYS A 84 27.11 1.61 -9.29
CA LYS A 84 27.63 1.43 -7.96
C LYS A 84 26.51 1.46 -6.93
N ARG A 85 25.57 2.42 -7.05
CA ARG A 85 24.44 2.52 -6.13
C ARG A 85 23.47 1.34 -6.31
N ALA A 86 23.14 0.98 -7.53
CA ALA A 86 22.28 -0.20 -7.80
C ALA A 86 22.87 -1.48 -7.22
N ARG A 87 24.19 -1.70 -7.39
CA ARG A 87 24.91 -2.83 -6.79
C ARG A 87 24.81 -2.84 -5.28
N PHE A 88 25.05 -1.69 -4.65
CA PHE A 88 25.00 -1.55 -3.21
C PHE A 88 23.61 -1.86 -2.65
N GLU A 89 22.55 -1.27 -3.24
CA GLU A 89 21.16 -1.48 -2.84
C GLU A 89 20.72 -2.95 -3.00
N ALA A 90 21.24 -3.65 -4.01
CA ALA A 90 20.91 -5.04 -4.30
C ALA A 90 21.69 -6.09 -3.48
N GLY A 91 22.46 -5.69 -2.50
CA GLY A 91 23.27 -6.60 -1.68
C GLY A 91 24.73 -6.73 -2.12
N ALA A 92 25.27 -5.76 -2.85
CA ALA A 92 26.64 -5.67 -3.34
C ALA A 92 27.01 -6.84 -4.27
N ASP A 93 28.04 -7.63 -3.93
CA ASP A 93 28.50 -8.75 -4.76
C ASP A 93 27.59 -10.01 -4.66
N ASN A 94 26.62 -9.99 -3.75
CA ASN A 94 25.64 -11.06 -3.55
C ASN A 94 24.32 -10.82 -4.32
N ALA A 95 24.21 -9.76 -5.13
CA ALA A 95 23.00 -9.48 -5.90
C ALA A 95 22.60 -10.69 -6.77
N PRO A 96 21.30 -11.10 -6.77
CA PRO A 96 20.86 -12.31 -7.50
C PRO A 96 20.67 -12.07 -9.01
N PHE A 97 21.26 -11.01 -9.55
CA PHE A 97 21.21 -10.62 -10.95
C PHE A 97 22.49 -9.89 -11.36
N GLN A 98 22.75 -9.86 -12.65
CA GLN A 98 23.83 -9.07 -13.20
C GLN A 98 23.47 -7.59 -13.28
N LEU A 99 24.44 -6.70 -13.18
CA LEU A 99 24.27 -5.25 -13.28
C LEU A 99 25.08 -4.72 -14.45
N GLU A 100 24.42 -4.07 -15.40
CA GLU A 100 25.03 -3.53 -16.59
C GLU A 100 24.58 -2.09 -16.87
N PRO A 101 25.43 -1.32 -17.61
CA PRO A 101 25.00 -0.05 -18.13
C PRO A 101 23.80 -0.22 -19.08
N PHE A 102 22.83 0.68 -19.02
CA PHE A 102 21.70 0.64 -19.94
C PHE A 102 22.18 0.88 -21.38
N PRO A 103 21.93 -0.06 -22.31
CA PRO A 103 22.34 0.11 -23.71
C PRO A 103 21.52 1.18 -24.42
N ARG A 104 21.90 1.57 -25.62
CA ARG A 104 21.04 2.41 -26.44
C ARG A 104 19.75 1.68 -26.73
N LEU A 105 18.61 2.35 -26.58
CA LEU A 105 17.29 1.72 -26.71
C LEU A 105 17.12 0.99 -28.06
N ARG A 106 17.67 1.51 -29.16
CA ARG A 106 17.62 0.88 -30.48
C ARG A 106 18.41 -0.45 -30.59
N GLU A 107 19.32 -0.70 -29.65
CA GLU A 107 20.18 -1.86 -29.59
C GLU A 107 19.64 -2.88 -28.55
N PHE A 108 18.57 -2.52 -27.83
CA PHE A 108 18.13 -3.28 -26.66
C PHE A 108 17.61 -4.68 -27.01
N ALA A 109 16.91 -4.82 -28.13
CA ALA A 109 16.47 -6.12 -28.61
C ALA A 109 17.64 -7.07 -28.92
N ASP A 110 18.71 -6.54 -29.55
CA ASP A 110 19.89 -7.34 -29.89
C ASP A 110 20.68 -7.73 -28.62
N VAL A 111 20.74 -6.85 -27.64
CA VAL A 111 21.33 -7.17 -26.32
C VAL A 111 20.56 -8.30 -25.63
N LEU A 112 19.22 -8.26 -25.63
CA LEU A 112 18.42 -9.34 -25.06
C LEU A 112 18.55 -10.66 -25.85
N LYS A 113 18.63 -10.62 -27.18
CA LYS A 113 18.90 -11.82 -28.03
C LYS A 113 20.25 -12.43 -27.68
N ALA A 114 21.30 -11.62 -27.53
CA ALA A 114 22.63 -12.11 -27.18
C ALA A 114 22.66 -12.80 -25.79
N ARG A 115 21.66 -12.49 -24.93
CA ARG A 115 21.44 -13.13 -23.63
C ARG A 115 20.41 -14.26 -23.66
N GLY A 116 20.10 -14.81 -24.82
CA GLY A 116 19.23 -15.96 -24.97
C GLY A 116 17.74 -15.65 -24.93
N ALA A 117 17.31 -14.38 -25.01
CA ALA A 117 15.87 -14.08 -25.05
C ALA A 117 15.22 -14.75 -26.28
N SER A 118 14.31 -15.68 -26.02
CA SER A 118 13.59 -16.46 -27.02
C SER A 118 12.41 -15.74 -27.68
N GLY A 119 12.05 -14.53 -27.16
CA GLY A 119 10.96 -13.71 -27.65
C GLY A 119 10.90 -12.37 -26.95
N ALA A 120 9.89 -11.55 -27.29
CA ALA A 120 9.68 -10.25 -26.64
C ALA A 120 9.27 -10.44 -25.18
N PRO A 121 9.97 -9.79 -24.21
CA PRO A 121 9.55 -9.82 -22.81
C PRO A 121 8.21 -9.10 -22.62
N GLY A 122 7.46 -9.50 -21.60
CA GLY A 122 6.28 -8.76 -21.15
C GLY A 122 6.67 -7.41 -20.55
N LEU A 123 5.79 -6.43 -20.71
CA LEU A 123 5.90 -5.09 -20.14
C LEU A 123 4.78 -4.83 -19.15
N GLN A 124 4.97 -3.85 -18.28
CA GLN A 124 3.98 -3.45 -17.25
C GLN A 124 3.03 -2.38 -17.83
N PHE A 125 2.17 -2.75 -18.79
CA PHE A 125 1.30 -1.78 -19.49
C PHE A 125 0.29 -1.10 -18.55
N GLY A 126 -0.10 -1.75 -17.48
CA GLY A 126 -1.00 -1.16 -16.46
C GLY A 126 -0.35 -0.11 -15.56
N GLU A 127 1.00 -0.03 -15.53
CA GLU A 127 1.74 0.86 -14.63
C GLU A 127 2.55 1.92 -15.38
N LEU A 128 2.96 1.64 -16.60
CA LEU A 128 3.85 2.52 -17.34
C LEU A 128 3.06 3.57 -18.14
N PRO A 129 3.54 4.83 -18.20
CA PRO A 129 2.96 5.79 -19.12
C PRO A 129 2.95 5.26 -20.55
N SER A 130 1.85 5.42 -21.28
CA SER A 130 1.64 4.83 -22.60
C SER A 130 2.76 5.15 -23.59
N SER A 131 3.25 6.40 -23.61
CA SER A 131 4.36 6.80 -24.48
C SER A 131 5.68 6.11 -24.13
N PHE A 132 5.89 5.81 -22.85
CA PHE A 132 7.07 5.07 -22.39
C PHE A 132 6.97 3.60 -22.83
N ALA A 133 5.82 2.96 -22.55
CA ALA A 133 5.55 1.57 -22.94
C ALA A 133 5.66 1.38 -24.45
N GLN A 134 5.08 2.27 -25.28
CA GLN A 134 5.17 2.23 -26.73
C GLN A 134 6.60 2.33 -27.26
N ARG A 135 7.43 3.18 -26.67
CA ARG A 135 8.86 3.27 -27.04
C ARG A 135 9.61 1.97 -26.83
N PHE A 136 9.35 1.27 -25.70
CA PHE A 136 9.96 -0.03 -25.44
C PHE A 136 9.39 -1.12 -26.33
N SER A 137 8.09 -1.19 -26.53
CA SER A 137 7.45 -2.14 -27.44
C SER A 137 8.03 -2.00 -28.86
N SER A 138 8.20 -0.77 -29.35
CA SER A 138 8.80 -0.50 -30.67
C SER A 138 10.26 -0.95 -30.74
N ALA A 139 11.05 -0.69 -29.68
CA ALA A 139 12.45 -1.11 -29.62
C ALA A 139 12.63 -2.63 -29.54
N LEU A 140 11.65 -3.35 -29.01
CA LEU A 140 11.65 -4.79 -28.83
C LEU A 140 10.92 -5.54 -29.97
N SER A 141 10.37 -4.84 -30.95
CA SER A 141 9.52 -5.41 -32.01
C SER A 141 10.18 -6.52 -32.83
N SER A 142 11.51 -6.51 -32.96
CA SER A 142 12.27 -7.61 -33.63
C SER A 142 12.30 -8.92 -32.83
N LEU A 143 11.88 -8.92 -31.56
CA LEU A 143 11.70 -10.09 -30.72
C LEU A 143 10.25 -10.61 -30.75
N GLY A 144 9.31 -9.84 -31.25
CA GLY A 144 7.88 -10.12 -31.29
C GLY A 144 7.05 -9.05 -30.57
N GLU A 145 5.81 -9.39 -30.27
CA GLU A 145 4.86 -8.52 -29.55
C GLU A 145 5.04 -8.63 -28.04
N CYS A 146 5.19 -7.49 -27.35
CA CYS A 146 5.21 -7.46 -25.89
C CYS A 146 3.78 -7.65 -25.34
N LYS A 147 3.64 -8.50 -24.34
CA LYS A 147 2.36 -8.72 -23.61
C LYS A 147 2.39 -8.01 -22.26
N ASP A 148 1.20 -7.79 -21.68
CA ASP A 148 1.09 -7.21 -20.35
C ASP A 148 1.42 -8.25 -19.25
N VAL A 149 2.32 -7.88 -18.34
CA VAL A 149 2.70 -8.68 -17.16
C VAL A 149 2.27 -8.05 -15.85
N THR A 150 1.59 -6.91 -15.89
CA THR A 150 1.18 -6.15 -14.69
C THR A 150 0.40 -7.04 -13.71
N GLY A 151 -0.62 -7.75 -14.20
CA GLY A 151 -1.44 -8.63 -13.37
C GLY A 151 -0.67 -9.82 -12.77
N ILE A 152 0.39 -10.30 -13.42
CA ILE A 152 1.26 -11.35 -12.87
C ILE A 152 2.03 -10.82 -11.68
N ILE A 153 2.64 -9.64 -11.82
CA ILE A 153 3.44 -8.99 -10.77
C ILE A 153 2.56 -8.66 -9.56
N HIS A 154 1.37 -8.09 -9.80
CA HIS A 154 0.43 -7.77 -8.71
C HIS A 154 0.08 -9.03 -7.91
N ARG A 155 -0.24 -10.15 -8.56
CA ARG A 155 -0.54 -11.41 -7.85
C ARG A 155 0.65 -11.95 -7.03
N LEU A 156 1.89 -11.75 -7.47
CA LEU A 156 3.06 -12.13 -6.68
C LEU A 156 3.21 -11.29 -5.40
N ARG A 157 2.80 -10.01 -5.45
CA ARG A 157 2.84 -9.09 -4.32
C ARG A 157 1.68 -9.26 -3.35
N GLU A 158 0.59 -9.92 -3.76
CA GLU A 158 -0.56 -10.18 -2.88
C GLU A 158 -0.17 -11.02 -1.65
N VAL A 159 0.74 -11.98 -1.82
CA VAL A 159 1.23 -12.85 -0.73
C VAL A 159 2.51 -12.27 -0.16
N LYS A 160 2.44 -11.81 1.08
CA LYS A 160 3.57 -11.24 1.80
C LYS A 160 4.44 -12.32 2.41
N SER A 161 5.74 -12.26 2.16
CA SER A 161 6.71 -13.14 2.81
C SER A 161 6.79 -12.88 4.32
N PRO A 162 7.37 -13.78 5.12
CA PRO A 162 7.61 -13.53 6.54
C PRO A 162 8.39 -12.24 6.80
N TRP A 163 9.39 -11.94 5.97
CA TRP A 163 10.15 -10.69 6.09
C TRP A 163 9.27 -9.45 5.81
N GLU A 164 8.40 -9.49 4.80
CA GLU A 164 7.47 -8.40 4.51
C GLU A 164 6.48 -8.19 5.66
N GLN A 165 5.99 -9.27 6.26
CA GLN A 165 5.11 -9.24 7.43
C GLN A 165 5.79 -8.60 8.65
N GLU A 166 7.09 -8.89 8.88
CA GLU A 166 7.88 -8.25 9.94
C GLU A 166 7.97 -6.74 9.73
N GLN A 167 8.16 -6.27 8.48
CA GLN A 167 8.18 -4.83 8.19
C GLN A 167 6.83 -4.17 8.50
N MET A 168 5.73 -4.85 8.21
CA MET A 168 4.38 -4.35 8.52
C MET A 168 4.12 -4.35 10.03
N ALA A 169 4.54 -5.38 10.76
CA ALA A 169 4.41 -5.43 12.21
C ALA A 169 5.17 -4.29 12.90
N TYR A 170 6.40 -4.02 12.47
CA TYR A 170 7.15 -2.86 12.97
C TYR A 170 6.46 -1.54 12.60
N GLY A 171 5.90 -1.46 11.39
CA GLY A 171 5.09 -0.31 10.95
C GLY A 171 3.91 -0.04 11.89
N ALA A 172 3.22 -1.08 12.37
CA ALA A 172 2.13 -0.96 13.34
C ALA A 172 2.60 -0.39 14.69
N GLU A 173 3.75 -0.79 15.19
CA GLU A 173 4.34 -0.23 16.42
C GLU A 173 4.64 1.27 16.27
N VAL A 174 5.13 1.70 15.11
CA VAL A 174 5.33 3.13 14.81
C VAL A 174 3.99 3.85 14.77
N GLN A 175 2.98 3.24 14.16
CA GLN A 175 1.66 3.82 14.04
C GLN A 175 1.01 4.06 15.41
N TYR A 176 1.19 3.16 16.38
CA TYR A 176 0.73 3.40 17.77
C TYR A 176 1.38 4.65 18.38
N ARG A 177 2.68 4.86 18.16
CA ARG A 177 3.37 6.09 18.62
C ARG A 177 2.85 7.34 17.89
N MET A 178 2.41 7.22 16.65
CA MET A 178 1.74 8.32 15.94
C MET A 178 0.40 8.67 16.61
N PHE A 179 -0.42 7.67 16.98
CA PHE A 179 -1.66 7.89 17.73
C PHE A 179 -1.39 8.48 19.12
N GLU A 180 -0.33 8.06 19.80
CA GLU A 180 0.09 8.63 21.07
C GLU A 180 0.43 10.12 20.93
N ALA A 181 1.16 10.52 19.88
CA ALA A 181 1.47 11.92 19.61
C ALA A 181 0.20 12.75 19.35
N VAL A 182 -0.78 12.21 18.62
CA VAL A 182 -2.09 12.83 18.43
C VAL A 182 -2.82 12.98 19.78
N SER A 183 -2.83 11.93 20.60
CA SER A 183 -3.49 11.93 21.92
C SER A 183 -2.87 12.95 22.87
N GLN A 184 -1.56 13.10 22.87
CA GLN A 184 -0.84 14.05 23.73
C GLN A 184 -1.05 15.51 23.32
N LEU A 185 -1.21 15.78 22.02
CA LEU A 185 -1.40 17.15 21.50
C LEU A 185 -2.87 17.59 21.54
N GLY A 186 -3.81 16.64 21.46
CA GLY A 186 -5.24 16.92 21.32
C GLY A 186 -5.78 17.87 22.37
N GLY A 187 -6.75 18.70 21.96
CA GLY A 187 -7.35 19.67 22.85
C GLY A 187 -8.10 20.76 22.10
N GLU A 188 -8.79 21.63 22.88
CA GLU A 188 -9.57 22.71 22.32
C GLU A 188 -8.70 23.72 21.54
N GLY A 189 -9.14 24.02 20.31
CA GLY A 189 -8.46 25.00 19.45
C GLY A 189 -7.22 24.51 18.72
N VAL A 190 -6.79 23.27 18.92
CA VAL A 190 -5.79 22.60 18.09
C VAL A 190 -6.40 22.36 16.70
N SER A 191 -5.64 22.54 15.62
CA SER A 191 -6.13 22.27 14.28
C SER A 191 -5.89 20.82 13.87
N GLU A 192 -6.67 20.35 12.90
CA GLU A 192 -6.45 19.04 12.26
C GLU A 192 -5.01 18.92 11.71
N LEU A 193 -4.48 20.01 11.10
CA LEU A 193 -3.11 20.06 10.60
C LEU A 193 -2.06 19.97 11.71
N ASP A 194 -2.31 20.54 12.91
CA ASP A 194 -1.40 20.40 14.05
C ASP A 194 -1.31 18.93 14.48
N LEU A 195 -2.44 18.21 14.52
CA LEU A 195 -2.49 16.78 14.87
C LEU A 195 -1.77 15.92 13.83
N VAL A 196 -2.03 16.15 12.55
CA VAL A 196 -1.32 15.44 11.46
C VAL A 196 0.18 15.70 11.53
N ALA A 197 0.61 16.95 11.74
CA ALA A 197 2.01 17.30 11.83
C ALA A 197 2.73 16.56 12.99
N ALA A 198 2.03 16.41 14.14
CA ALA A 198 2.57 15.63 15.27
C ALA A 198 2.75 14.16 14.92
N ALA A 199 1.74 13.52 14.33
CA ALA A 199 1.82 12.13 13.87
C ALA A 199 2.92 11.94 12.80
N GLU A 200 2.98 12.85 11.83
CA GLU A 200 3.98 12.82 10.75
C GLU A 200 5.41 12.99 11.27
N ALA A 201 5.63 13.77 12.31
CA ALA A 201 6.96 13.92 12.91
C ALA A 201 7.49 12.57 13.44
N ILE A 202 6.63 11.78 14.09
CA ILE A 202 6.97 10.42 14.54
C ILE A 202 7.29 9.53 13.33
N SER A 203 6.38 9.47 12.35
CA SER A 203 6.57 8.65 11.16
C SER A 203 7.88 8.98 10.43
N ARG A 204 8.24 10.26 10.34
CA ARG A 204 9.49 10.72 9.72
C ARG A 204 10.74 10.32 10.50
N SER A 205 10.73 10.42 11.82
CA SER A 205 11.87 10.03 12.66
C SER A 205 12.16 8.53 12.56
N GLU A 206 11.14 7.72 12.22
CA GLU A 206 11.23 6.26 12.02
C GLU A 206 11.51 5.85 10.56
N GLY A 207 11.98 6.78 9.73
CA GLY A 207 12.49 6.48 8.40
C GLY A 207 11.47 6.54 7.26
N PHE A 208 10.26 7.06 7.48
CA PHE A 208 9.31 7.25 6.40
C PHE A 208 9.84 8.19 5.31
N GLY A 209 9.89 7.69 4.07
CA GLY A 209 10.47 8.40 2.92
C GLY A 209 9.68 9.63 2.41
N GLY A 210 8.43 9.80 2.86
CA GLY A 210 7.60 10.98 2.57
C GLY A 210 6.54 10.79 1.50
N GLN A 211 6.41 9.60 0.92
CA GLN A 211 5.36 9.31 -0.06
C GLN A 211 4.71 7.97 0.26
N VAL A 212 3.39 7.96 0.31
CA VAL A 212 2.59 6.74 0.22
C VAL A 212 2.40 6.44 -1.25
N GLN A 213 2.81 5.25 -1.68
CA GLN A 213 2.68 4.84 -3.07
C GLN A 213 1.24 4.39 -3.32
N MET A 214 0.65 4.86 -4.43
CA MET A 214 -0.67 4.46 -4.90
C MET A 214 -0.54 3.71 -6.23
N ARG A 215 -1.40 2.71 -6.44
CA ARG A 215 -1.49 1.97 -7.71
C ARG A 215 -2.41 2.67 -8.71
N ARG A 216 -3.56 3.16 -8.23
CA ARG A 216 -4.57 3.78 -9.10
C ARG A 216 -4.12 5.17 -9.55
N PHE A 217 -3.99 5.35 -10.86
CA PHE A 217 -3.75 6.67 -11.47
C PHE A 217 -5.04 7.52 -11.46
N PRO A 218 -5.00 8.81 -11.17
CA PRO A 218 -3.83 9.66 -10.84
C PRO A 218 -3.65 9.92 -9.34
N LEU A 219 -3.92 8.93 -8.50
CA LEU A 219 -4.07 9.13 -7.07
C LEU A 219 -2.74 9.44 -6.38
N GLU A 220 -2.82 10.44 -5.51
CA GLU A 220 -1.82 10.74 -4.49
C GLU A 220 -2.51 10.63 -3.13
N CYS A 221 -1.88 9.98 -2.16
CA CYS A 221 -2.43 9.84 -0.82
C CYS A 221 -1.58 10.61 0.19
N ASN A 222 -2.24 11.33 1.07
CA ASN A 222 -1.63 11.86 2.27
C ASN A 222 -1.41 10.72 3.28
N ARG A 223 -0.48 10.91 4.22
CA ARG A 223 -0.13 9.93 5.25
C ARG A 223 -1.17 9.78 6.35
N GLY A 224 -2.16 10.63 6.36
CA GLY A 224 -3.23 10.58 7.32
C GLY A 224 -4.34 11.55 6.98
N VAL A 225 -5.53 11.15 7.31
CA VAL A 225 -6.74 11.94 7.28
C VAL A 225 -7.16 12.17 8.73
N ILE A 226 -6.95 13.37 9.27
CA ILE A 226 -7.52 13.77 10.55
C ILE A 226 -8.57 14.82 10.25
N VAL A 227 -9.81 14.50 10.52
CA VAL A 227 -10.95 15.37 10.25
C VAL A 227 -11.86 15.43 11.47
N SER A 228 -12.41 16.62 11.78
CA SER A 228 -13.26 16.82 12.95
C SER A 228 -14.57 17.48 12.59
N GLY A 229 -15.66 17.03 13.22
CA GLY A 229 -16.98 17.56 13.00
C GLY A 229 -17.30 17.66 11.51
N ARG A 230 -17.82 18.79 11.04
CA ARG A 230 -18.26 18.98 9.64
C ARG A 230 -17.19 18.75 8.59
N ALA A 231 -15.89 18.85 8.91
CA ALA A 231 -14.84 18.56 7.95
C ALA A 231 -14.85 17.06 7.56
N GLY A 232 -15.22 16.17 8.49
CA GLY A 232 -15.42 14.76 8.21
C GLY A 232 -16.61 14.45 7.29
N GLY A 233 -17.56 15.38 7.13
CA GLY A 233 -18.68 15.26 6.20
C GLY A 233 -18.38 15.72 4.77
N VAL A 234 -17.19 16.27 4.50
CA VAL A 234 -16.80 16.69 3.14
C VAL A 234 -16.42 15.47 2.29
N PRO A 235 -17.09 15.23 1.15
CA PRO A 235 -16.80 14.06 0.33
C PRO A 235 -15.40 14.08 -0.26
N SER A 236 -14.83 12.89 -0.47
CA SER A 236 -13.56 12.74 -1.16
C SER A 236 -13.69 13.06 -2.65
N PHE A 237 -12.61 13.51 -3.27
CA PHE A 237 -12.53 13.68 -4.74
C PHE A 237 -12.25 12.36 -5.47
N PHE A 238 -11.99 11.29 -4.77
CA PHE A 238 -11.81 9.94 -5.32
C PHE A 238 -12.50 8.90 -4.44
N ASP A 239 -12.40 7.65 -4.79
CA ASP A 239 -13.02 6.51 -4.13
C ASP A 239 -12.33 6.22 -2.77
N SER A 240 -12.71 6.99 -1.76
CA SER A 240 -12.30 6.89 -0.36
C SER A 240 -13.49 7.22 0.53
N ALA A 241 -13.62 6.54 1.66
CA ALA A 241 -14.75 6.69 2.58
C ALA A 241 -14.88 8.11 3.13
N VAL A 242 -13.78 8.72 3.52
CA VAL A 242 -13.73 10.05 4.14
C VAL A 242 -12.85 10.98 3.31
N GLY A 243 -13.36 12.16 3.03
CA GLY A 243 -12.65 13.18 2.26
C GLY A 243 -11.91 14.18 3.15
N GLY A 244 -12.63 15.11 3.72
CA GLY A 244 -12.08 16.28 4.37
C GLY A 244 -11.80 17.43 3.40
N SER A 245 -11.57 18.62 3.95
CA SER A 245 -11.39 19.83 3.14
C SER A 245 -9.99 19.96 2.56
N GLY A 246 -8.99 19.35 3.18
CA GLY A 246 -7.59 19.69 2.95
C GLY A 246 -7.29 21.16 3.22
N PRO A 247 -6.02 21.58 3.07
CA PRO A 247 -5.64 22.98 3.24
C PRO A 247 -5.97 23.87 2.03
N HIS A 248 -6.17 23.31 0.85
CA HIS A 248 -6.53 24.02 -0.40
C HIS A 248 -6.97 23.03 -1.49
N PRO A 249 -7.67 23.49 -2.56
CA PRO A 249 -8.29 22.57 -3.53
C PRO A 249 -7.35 21.62 -4.30
N LEU A 250 -6.06 21.92 -4.45
CA LEU A 250 -5.10 20.98 -5.04
C LEU A 250 -4.68 19.88 -4.06
N ALA A 251 -4.77 20.14 -2.76
CA ALA A 251 -4.62 19.19 -1.68
C ALA A 251 -5.98 19.06 -0.94
N GLY A 252 -7.04 18.78 -1.70
CA GLY A 252 -8.44 18.82 -1.27
C GLY A 252 -8.90 17.56 -0.58
N MET A 253 -8.05 16.93 0.25
CA MET A 253 -8.36 15.76 1.05
C MET A 253 -7.66 15.84 2.40
N GLY A 254 -8.27 15.24 3.40
CA GLY A 254 -7.73 15.13 4.75
C GLY A 254 -7.79 16.44 5.52
N SER A 255 -6.81 16.63 6.38
CA SER A 255 -6.75 17.67 7.38
C SER A 255 -6.65 19.06 6.80
N GLY A 256 -7.45 19.96 7.36
CA GLY A 256 -7.45 21.39 7.05
C GLY A 256 -7.11 22.26 8.28
N PHE A 257 -7.42 23.55 8.17
CA PHE A 257 -7.25 24.51 9.27
C PHE A 257 -8.40 24.46 10.28
N ASN A 258 -9.32 23.47 10.15
CA ASN A 258 -10.42 23.33 11.08
C ASN A 258 -9.89 23.06 12.51
N LYS A 259 -10.58 23.60 13.49
CA LYS A 259 -10.21 23.50 14.91
C LYS A 259 -11.04 22.44 15.60
N ILE A 260 -10.41 21.64 16.46
CA ILE A 260 -11.10 20.68 17.32
C ILE A 260 -12.04 21.42 18.27
N ARG A 261 -13.26 20.93 18.40
CA ARG A 261 -14.31 21.47 19.23
C ARG A 261 -14.89 20.40 20.16
N PRO A 262 -15.42 20.80 21.30
CA PRO A 262 -16.07 19.86 22.22
C PRO A 262 -17.23 19.10 21.59
N HIS A 263 -17.32 17.81 21.93
CA HIS A 263 -18.43 16.91 21.59
C HIS A 263 -18.62 16.62 20.08
N GLU A 264 -17.61 16.95 19.26
CA GLU A 264 -17.58 16.56 17.84
C GLU A 264 -16.69 15.31 17.64
N PRO A 265 -17.06 14.37 16.74
CA PRO A 265 -16.20 13.25 16.42
C PRO A 265 -14.96 13.73 15.68
N VAL A 266 -13.81 13.21 16.05
CA VAL A 266 -12.52 13.40 15.36
C VAL A 266 -12.07 12.04 14.85
N LEU A 267 -12.15 11.86 13.54
CA LEU A 267 -11.66 10.66 12.90
C LEU A 267 -10.17 10.84 12.60
N VAL A 268 -9.39 9.93 13.11
CA VAL A 268 -7.92 9.88 12.95
C VAL A 268 -7.57 8.60 12.20
N ASP A 269 -7.28 8.76 10.92
CA ASP A 269 -6.92 7.71 9.97
C ASP A 269 -5.48 7.96 9.54
N LEU A 270 -4.58 7.06 9.95
CA LEU A 270 -3.15 7.23 9.78
C LEU A 270 -2.53 6.08 9.00
N VAL A 271 -1.75 6.45 8.00
CA VAL A 271 -0.91 5.54 7.23
C VAL A 271 0.54 5.68 7.66
N HIS A 272 1.21 4.57 7.97
CA HIS A 272 2.66 4.53 8.11
C HIS A 272 3.28 3.60 7.07
N VAL A 273 4.49 3.95 6.63
CA VAL A 273 5.24 3.16 5.63
C VAL A 273 6.63 2.85 6.19
N HIS A 274 6.82 1.61 6.61
CA HIS A 274 8.11 1.12 7.07
C HIS A 274 8.83 0.37 5.96
N ARG A 275 10.02 0.86 5.56
CA ARG A 275 10.83 0.25 4.48
C ARG A 275 10.06 -0.07 3.19
N GLY A 276 9.07 0.76 2.87
CA GLY A 276 8.19 0.63 1.70
C GLY A 276 6.85 -0.06 1.99
N TYR A 277 6.68 -0.78 3.11
CA TYR A 277 5.46 -1.51 3.45
C TYR A 277 4.49 -0.64 4.25
N VAL A 278 3.26 -0.63 3.79
CA VAL A 278 2.16 0.17 4.32
C VAL A 278 1.43 -0.58 5.42
N VAL A 279 1.07 0.13 6.48
CA VAL A 279 0.02 -0.23 7.43
C VAL A 279 -0.96 0.91 7.56
N ASP A 280 -2.23 0.58 7.76
CA ASP A 280 -3.35 1.51 7.80
C ASP A 280 -4.23 1.25 9.02
N MET A 281 -4.64 2.31 9.72
CA MET A 281 -5.43 2.20 10.93
C MET A 281 -6.21 3.48 11.22
N THR A 282 -7.51 3.35 11.51
CA THR A 282 -8.37 4.45 11.97
C THR A 282 -8.79 4.25 13.42
N ARG A 283 -8.72 5.33 14.19
CA ARG A 283 -9.30 5.45 15.55
C ARG A 283 -10.03 6.76 15.71
N MET A 284 -10.97 6.76 16.64
CA MET A 284 -11.78 7.93 16.94
C MET A 284 -11.25 8.68 18.18
N PHE A 285 -11.39 9.99 18.13
CA PHE A 285 -11.09 10.88 19.23
C PHE A 285 -12.25 11.87 19.43
N SER A 286 -12.33 12.47 20.63
CA SER A 286 -13.25 13.56 20.90
C SER A 286 -12.76 14.43 22.05
N LEU A 287 -13.09 15.69 22.02
CA LEU A 287 -12.88 16.59 23.17
C LEU A 287 -14.13 16.53 24.07
N GLY A 288 -13.99 15.80 25.19
CA GLY A 288 -15.14 15.41 26.01
C GLY A 288 -16.03 14.36 25.32
N SER A 289 -17.05 13.90 26.01
CA SER A 289 -17.87 12.77 25.57
C SER A 289 -18.71 13.07 24.33
N LEU A 290 -18.75 12.13 23.41
CA LEU A 290 -19.67 12.13 22.27
C LEU A 290 -21.11 11.83 22.72
N SER A 291 -22.08 12.14 21.86
CA SER A 291 -23.47 11.73 22.10
C SER A 291 -23.63 10.21 22.03
N GLN A 292 -24.68 9.69 22.65
CA GLN A 292 -25.00 8.25 22.59
C GLN A 292 -25.17 7.75 21.15
N GLU A 293 -25.69 8.60 20.27
CA GLU A 293 -25.85 8.28 18.85
C GLU A 293 -24.50 8.06 18.16
N TRP A 294 -23.47 8.88 18.43
CA TRP A 294 -22.12 8.67 17.90
C TRP A 294 -21.47 7.42 18.45
N HIS A 295 -21.66 7.11 19.74
CA HIS A 295 -21.17 5.85 20.32
C HIS A 295 -21.80 4.64 19.63
N GLN A 296 -23.13 4.65 19.42
CA GLN A 296 -23.83 3.55 18.73
C GLN A 296 -23.32 3.38 17.30
N ARG A 297 -23.13 4.46 16.54
CA ARG A 297 -22.57 4.43 15.18
C ARG A 297 -21.17 3.80 15.14
N LEU A 298 -20.33 4.08 16.16
CA LEU A 298 -19.01 3.45 16.25
C LEU A 298 -19.11 1.96 16.53
N GLU A 299 -19.95 1.55 17.47
CA GLU A 299 -20.22 0.14 17.78
C GLU A 299 -20.74 -0.60 16.55
N ASP A 300 -21.64 0.01 15.80
CA ASP A 300 -22.18 -0.57 14.56
C ASP A 300 -21.07 -0.78 13.50
N MET A 301 -20.14 0.17 13.34
CA MET A 301 -19.03 0.01 12.40
C MET A 301 -18.00 -1.02 12.86
N ILE A 302 -17.79 -1.17 14.15
CA ILE A 302 -16.99 -2.26 14.70
C ILE A 302 -17.66 -3.61 14.38
N ALA A 303 -18.99 -3.72 14.55
CA ALA A 303 -19.73 -4.94 14.21
C ALA A 303 -19.66 -5.27 12.70
N VAL A 304 -19.77 -4.27 11.82
CA VAL A 304 -19.61 -4.45 10.37
C VAL A 304 -18.19 -4.94 10.04
N LYS A 305 -17.16 -4.33 10.66
CA LYS A 305 -15.76 -4.78 10.50
C LYS A 305 -15.60 -6.24 10.95
N ASP A 306 -16.12 -6.60 12.12
CA ASP A 306 -16.03 -7.97 12.65
C ASP A 306 -16.74 -8.99 11.74
N THR A 307 -17.85 -8.62 11.13
CA THR A 307 -18.54 -9.44 10.12
C THR A 307 -17.67 -9.67 8.89
N VAL A 308 -17.05 -8.60 8.34
CA VAL A 308 -16.13 -8.72 7.19
C VAL A 308 -14.93 -9.60 7.55
N VAL A 309 -14.32 -9.40 8.72
CA VAL A 309 -13.21 -10.24 9.22
C VAL A 309 -13.65 -11.68 9.31
N GLY A 310 -14.83 -11.97 9.89
CA GLY A 310 -15.35 -13.34 10.05
C GLY A 310 -15.48 -14.09 8.72
N VAL A 311 -16.03 -13.45 7.68
CA VAL A 311 -16.12 -14.06 6.35
C VAL A 311 -14.74 -14.37 5.76
N LEU A 312 -13.78 -13.45 5.89
CA LEU A 312 -12.42 -13.65 5.38
C LEU A 312 -11.65 -14.71 6.20
N ASP A 313 -11.88 -14.78 7.49
CA ASP A 313 -11.32 -15.77 8.42
C ASP A 313 -11.68 -17.20 8.00
N GLU A 314 -12.93 -17.43 7.68
CA GLU A 314 -13.45 -18.71 7.17
C GLU A 314 -12.99 -19.01 5.73
N GLY A 315 -12.28 -18.10 5.10
CA GLY A 315 -11.80 -18.25 3.71
C GLY A 315 -12.86 -17.93 2.66
N GLY A 316 -13.89 -17.18 3.02
CA GLY A 316 -14.91 -16.68 2.11
C GLY A 316 -14.35 -15.73 1.06
N LEU A 317 -15.16 -15.42 0.04
CA LEU A 317 -14.77 -14.52 -1.03
C LEU A 317 -14.77 -13.07 -0.54
N CYS A 318 -13.89 -12.24 -1.11
CA CYS A 318 -13.89 -10.81 -0.80
C CYS A 318 -15.21 -10.13 -1.21
N SER A 319 -15.87 -10.62 -2.27
CA SER A 319 -17.23 -10.18 -2.65
C SER A 319 -18.30 -10.60 -1.65
N ASP A 320 -18.19 -11.78 -1.03
CA ASP A 320 -19.15 -12.21 0.01
C ASP A 320 -18.97 -11.37 1.27
N ALA A 321 -17.71 -11.11 1.69
CA ALA A 321 -17.41 -10.23 2.82
C ALA A 321 -17.99 -8.81 2.62
N TRP A 322 -17.93 -8.30 1.39
CA TRP A 322 -18.59 -7.04 1.01
C TRP A 322 -20.10 -7.12 1.18
N LEU A 323 -20.74 -8.18 0.66
CA LEU A 323 -22.20 -8.34 0.70
C LEU A 323 -22.71 -8.47 2.13
N GLU A 324 -22.05 -9.26 2.97
CA GLU A 324 -22.45 -9.45 4.37
C GLU A 324 -22.24 -8.16 5.19
N GLY A 325 -21.12 -7.46 4.98
CA GLY A 325 -20.89 -6.17 5.64
C GLY A 325 -21.90 -5.10 5.25
N GLN A 326 -22.27 -5.01 3.96
CA GLN A 326 -23.33 -4.11 3.49
C GLN A 326 -24.71 -4.50 4.04
N ALA A 327 -25.02 -5.78 4.09
CA ALA A 327 -26.31 -6.27 4.59
C ALA A 327 -26.47 -5.89 6.07
N LEU A 328 -25.45 -6.08 6.90
CA LEU A 328 -25.49 -5.68 8.29
C LEU A 328 -25.63 -4.16 8.44
N ALA A 329 -24.86 -3.38 7.69
CA ALA A 329 -24.97 -1.92 7.74
C ALA A 329 -26.36 -1.41 7.31
N HIS A 330 -26.99 -2.08 6.34
CA HIS A 330 -28.38 -1.80 5.94
C HIS A 330 -29.38 -2.16 7.06
N GLU A 331 -29.24 -3.32 7.70
CA GLU A 331 -30.08 -3.73 8.83
C GLU A 331 -29.98 -2.73 10.00
N LEU A 332 -28.80 -2.20 10.24
CA LEU A 332 -28.54 -1.18 11.25
C LEU A 332 -29.02 0.24 10.84
N GLY A 333 -29.51 0.41 9.61
CA GLY A 333 -30.07 1.67 9.12
C GLY A 333 -29.04 2.66 8.55
N HIS A 334 -27.86 2.18 8.18
CA HIS A 334 -26.75 3.04 7.71
C HIS A 334 -26.56 3.10 6.20
N GLU A 335 -27.48 2.57 5.39
CA GLU A 335 -27.36 2.49 3.93
C GLU A 335 -27.01 3.83 3.24
N GLU A 336 -27.53 4.95 3.77
CA GLU A 336 -27.34 6.29 3.17
C GLU A 336 -25.96 6.91 3.52
N HIS A 337 -25.25 6.33 4.50
CA HIS A 337 -24.07 6.92 5.12
C HIS A 337 -22.83 6.03 5.12
N LEU A 338 -22.99 4.74 4.74
CA LEU A 338 -21.87 3.79 4.72
C LEU A 338 -20.86 4.17 3.65
N MET A 339 -19.60 4.31 4.04
CA MET A 339 -18.47 4.65 3.15
C MET A 339 -18.67 5.94 2.35
N GLY A 340 -19.36 6.92 2.94
CA GLY A 340 -19.71 8.19 2.33
C GLY A 340 -21.20 8.51 2.41
N MET A 341 -21.59 9.75 2.17
CA MET A 341 -22.99 10.13 1.99
C MET A 341 -23.42 9.92 0.54
N LYS A 342 -24.64 9.42 0.31
CA LYS A 342 -25.20 9.36 -1.06
C LYS A 342 -25.25 10.76 -1.69
N PRO A 343 -24.86 10.91 -2.99
CA PRO A 343 -24.48 9.83 -3.93
C PRO A 343 -22.98 9.50 -3.97
N ASP A 344 -22.16 10.07 -3.08
CA ASP A 344 -20.69 10.06 -3.14
C ASP A 344 -20.06 8.90 -2.30
N GLN A 345 -20.77 7.78 -2.18
CA GLN A 345 -20.33 6.61 -1.43
C GLN A 345 -19.26 5.81 -2.17
N SER A 346 -18.20 5.40 -1.47
CA SER A 346 -17.25 4.39 -1.94
C SER A 346 -17.87 3.00 -1.92
N LYS A 347 -17.42 2.13 -2.84
CA LYS A 347 -18.01 0.81 -3.07
C LYS A 347 -17.08 -0.33 -2.63
N PHE A 348 -16.46 -0.17 -1.48
CA PHE A 348 -15.63 -1.19 -0.86
C PHE A 348 -15.70 -1.05 0.68
N LEU A 349 -15.29 -2.08 1.42
CA LEU A 349 -15.16 -2.08 2.89
C LEU A 349 -13.74 -2.38 3.36
N GLY A 350 -12.82 -2.59 2.44
CA GLY A 350 -11.43 -2.83 2.72
C GLY A 350 -10.62 -3.06 1.45
N HIS A 351 -9.33 -2.87 1.54
CA HIS A 351 -8.38 -3.05 0.46
C HIS A 351 -7.09 -3.71 0.95
N SER A 352 -6.44 -4.46 0.08
CA SER A 352 -5.13 -5.00 0.39
C SER A 352 -4.10 -3.87 0.46
N VAL A 353 -3.11 -4.01 1.33
CA VAL A 353 -1.99 -3.10 1.50
C VAL A 353 -0.66 -3.85 1.33
N GLY A 354 0.39 -3.14 0.96
CA GLY A 354 1.72 -3.72 0.78
C GLY A 354 2.74 -2.62 0.48
N LEU A 355 3.42 -2.67 -0.66
CA LEU A 355 4.26 -1.56 -1.13
C LEU A 355 3.43 -0.37 -1.65
N GLN A 356 2.15 -0.59 -1.93
CA GLN A 356 1.18 0.43 -2.30
C GLN A 356 -0.02 0.34 -1.37
N LEU A 357 -0.67 1.47 -1.14
CA LEU A 357 -1.81 1.55 -0.22
C LEU A 357 -3.03 0.79 -0.76
N ASP A 358 -3.28 0.88 -2.06
CA ASP A 358 -4.46 0.34 -2.74
C ASP A 358 -4.15 -0.94 -3.55
N GLU A 359 -3.54 -1.94 -2.91
CA GLU A 359 -3.26 -3.24 -3.54
C GLU A 359 -4.54 -4.08 -3.70
N SER A 360 -4.43 -5.19 -4.42
CA SER A 360 -5.49 -6.18 -4.61
C SER A 360 -5.25 -7.40 -3.71
N PRO A 361 -6.31 -8.12 -3.28
CA PRO A 361 -7.72 -7.90 -3.57
C PRO A 361 -8.35 -6.76 -2.77
N VAL A 362 -9.62 -6.45 -3.09
CA VAL A 362 -10.44 -5.46 -2.41
C VAL A 362 -11.71 -6.13 -1.90
N VAL A 363 -12.19 -5.77 -0.73
CA VAL A 363 -13.50 -6.20 -0.21
C VAL A 363 -14.57 -5.36 -0.90
N ALA A 364 -14.98 -5.81 -2.09
CA ALA A 364 -15.91 -5.11 -2.98
C ALA A 364 -16.61 -6.10 -3.93
N ALA A 365 -17.67 -5.65 -4.58
CA ALA A 365 -18.34 -6.41 -5.62
C ALA A 365 -17.38 -6.78 -6.77
N GLY A 366 -17.46 -8.02 -7.27
CA GLY A 366 -16.65 -8.50 -8.39
C GLY A 366 -15.25 -9.02 -8.00
N PHE A 367 -14.88 -9.00 -6.73
CA PHE A 367 -13.70 -9.70 -6.23
C PHE A 367 -14.05 -11.11 -5.76
N ASP A 368 -14.48 -11.95 -6.70
CA ASP A 368 -15.01 -13.30 -6.49
C ASP A 368 -13.88 -14.31 -6.21
N ARG A 369 -13.05 -14.00 -5.24
CA ARG A 369 -11.94 -14.83 -4.78
C ARG A 369 -11.62 -14.58 -3.31
N PRO A 370 -11.09 -15.58 -2.59
CA PRO A 370 -10.65 -15.39 -1.21
C PRO A 370 -9.40 -14.53 -1.13
N LEU A 371 -9.17 -13.93 0.03
CA LEU A 371 -7.86 -13.40 0.40
C LEU A 371 -6.87 -14.58 0.48
N PRO A 372 -5.73 -14.58 -0.23
CA PRO A 372 -4.79 -15.69 -0.13
C PRO A 372 -4.10 -15.73 1.24
N VAL A 373 -3.62 -16.91 1.63
CA VAL A 373 -2.74 -17.04 2.80
C VAL A 373 -1.48 -16.20 2.57
N GLY A 374 -1.08 -15.39 3.54
CA GLY A 374 -0.08 -14.34 3.42
C GLY A 374 -0.60 -13.03 2.82
N GLY A 375 -1.87 -12.98 2.43
CA GLY A 375 -2.53 -11.75 1.97
C GLY A 375 -2.88 -10.82 3.13
N THR A 376 -2.80 -9.52 2.88
CA THR A 376 -3.12 -8.46 3.84
C THR A 376 -4.39 -7.73 3.45
N MET A 377 -5.11 -7.18 4.43
CA MET A 377 -6.34 -6.42 4.20
C MET A 377 -6.49 -5.34 5.27
N ALA A 378 -6.56 -4.07 4.87
CA ALA A 378 -7.11 -3.00 5.69
C ALA A 378 -8.64 -3.06 5.57
N ILE A 379 -9.35 -3.19 6.69
CA ILE A 379 -10.81 -3.31 6.75
C ILE A 379 -11.33 -2.09 7.47
N GLU A 380 -12.09 -1.23 6.75
CA GLU A 380 -12.30 0.16 7.11
C GLU A 380 -13.76 0.68 7.06
N PRO A 381 -14.77 -0.01 7.58
CA PRO A 381 -16.12 0.53 7.52
C PRO A 381 -16.23 1.87 8.27
N LYS A 382 -16.74 2.87 7.58
CA LYS A 382 -16.89 4.24 8.07
C LYS A 382 -18.28 4.78 7.74
N LEU A 383 -18.83 5.60 8.61
CA LEU A 383 -20.08 6.35 8.39
C LEU A 383 -19.76 7.82 8.21
N VAL A 384 -20.42 8.44 7.26
CA VAL A 384 -20.25 9.87 6.97
C VAL A 384 -21.59 10.58 7.02
N TYR A 385 -21.65 11.62 7.85
CA TYR A 385 -22.78 12.52 8.03
C TYR A 385 -22.34 13.96 7.77
N ALA A 386 -23.27 14.87 7.57
CA ALA A 386 -22.96 16.29 7.41
C ALA A 386 -22.25 16.89 8.64
N GLU A 387 -22.46 16.29 9.82
CA GLU A 387 -21.92 16.73 11.10
C GLU A 387 -20.55 16.13 11.42
N GLY A 388 -20.13 15.08 10.71
CA GLY A 388 -18.88 14.38 10.95
C GLY A 388 -18.81 12.99 10.37
N SER A 389 -17.71 12.32 10.59
CA SER A 389 -17.48 10.92 10.22
C SER A 389 -17.05 10.10 11.44
N ILE A 390 -17.36 8.82 11.42
CA ILE A 390 -17.01 7.86 12.45
C ILE A 390 -16.79 6.48 11.83
N GLY A 391 -15.87 5.70 12.38
CA GLY A 391 -15.63 4.36 11.88
C GLY A 391 -14.48 3.67 12.56
N SER A 392 -14.10 2.54 12.00
CA SER A 392 -13.04 1.68 12.52
C SER A 392 -12.19 1.19 11.34
N GLU A 393 -10.90 1.00 11.58
CA GLU A 393 -10.02 0.39 10.59
C GLU A 393 -8.85 -0.30 11.26
N ASP A 394 -8.51 -1.47 10.73
CA ASP A 394 -7.29 -2.17 11.07
C ASP A 394 -6.74 -2.93 9.86
N THR A 395 -5.41 -3.04 9.82
CA THR A 395 -4.72 -3.95 8.90
C THR A 395 -4.65 -5.35 9.48
N TRP A 396 -5.06 -6.31 8.68
CA TRP A 396 -5.07 -7.74 8.98
C TRP A 396 -4.19 -8.50 7.99
N ILE A 397 -3.76 -9.70 8.38
CA ILE A 397 -3.13 -10.67 7.50
C ILE A 397 -3.82 -12.02 7.66
N ARG A 398 -4.04 -12.72 6.55
CA ARG A 398 -4.52 -14.09 6.58
C ARG A 398 -3.36 -15.06 6.66
N ASP A 399 -3.34 -15.95 7.66
CA ASP A 399 -2.43 -17.09 7.75
C ASP A 399 -3.17 -18.43 7.58
N GLU A 400 -2.52 -19.53 7.89
CA GLU A 400 -3.12 -20.88 7.79
C GLU A 400 -4.23 -21.11 8.83
N GLU A 401 -4.24 -20.34 9.93
CA GLU A 401 -5.20 -20.46 11.03
C GLU A 401 -6.38 -19.49 10.89
N GLY A 402 -6.29 -18.49 9.99
CA GLY A 402 -7.32 -17.50 9.73
C GLY A 402 -6.80 -16.06 9.64
N MET A 403 -7.63 -15.08 10.03
CA MET A 403 -7.29 -13.66 10.02
C MET A 403 -6.57 -13.26 11.32
N ARG A 404 -5.35 -12.80 11.20
CA ARG A 404 -4.53 -12.30 12.30
C ARG A 404 -4.38 -10.78 12.21
N PRO A 405 -4.59 -10.02 13.32
CA PRO A 405 -4.37 -8.58 13.31
C PRO A 405 -2.89 -8.23 13.12
N VAL A 406 -2.63 -7.16 12.38
CA VAL A 406 -1.34 -6.46 12.31
C VAL A 406 -1.39 -5.20 13.18
N THR A 407 -2.50 -4.44 13.09
CA THR A 407 -2.72 -3.19 13.86
C THR A 407 -3.82 -3.31 14.92
N ALA A 408 -4.61 -4.39 14.93
CA ALA A 408 -5.79 -4.59 15.78
C ALA A 408 -5.51 -5.41 17.06
N ASP A 409 -4.32 -5.31 17.62
CA ASP A 409 -3.91 -6.09 18.80
C ASP A 409 -4.46 -5.55 20.15
N GLY A 410 -5.36 -4.56 20.09
CA GLY A 410 -5.93 -3.91 21.27
C GLY A 410 -5.04 -2.88 21.95
N ALA A 411 -3.88 -2.55 21.37
CA ALA A 411 -2.95 -1.58 21.93
C ALA A 411 -3.53 -0.15 21.97
N TRP A 412 -4.56 0.14 21.15
CA TRP A 412 -5.19 1.45 21.11
C TRP A 412 -6.73 1.34 21.13
N PRO A 413 -7.43 2.07 22.03
CA PRO A 413 -8.91 2.04 22.13
C PRO A 413 -9.56 2.60 20.87
N TRP A 414 -10.80 2.14 20.58
CA TRP A 414 -11.58 2.64 19.45
C TRP A 414 -11.93 4.13 19.56
N LEU A 415 -12.15 4.61 20.76
CA LEU A 415 -12.42 6.01 21.07
C LEU A 415 -11.56 6.46 22.24
N THR A 416 -10.87 7.59 22.05
CA THR A 416 -10.10 8.30 23.09
C THR A 416 -10.73 9.66 23.34
N GLU A 417 -11.05 9.97 24.59
CA GLU A 417 -11.52 11.29 25.00
C GLU A 417 -10.37 12.14 25.56
N TRP A 418 -10.26 13.39 25.09
CA TRP A 418 -9.34 14.41 25.61
C TRP A 418 -9.90 15.18 26.78
#